data_25c1c26d7fd61c28f6ca38c5362d4679
#
_entry.id   25c1c26d7fd61c28f6ca38c5362d4679
#
_cell.length_a   1.000
_cell.length_b   1.000
_cell.length_c   1.000
_cell.angle_alpha   90.00
_cell.angle_beta   90.00
_cell.angle_gamma   90.00
#
_symmetry.space_group_name_H-M   'P 1'
#
loop_
_entity.id
_entity.type
_entity.pdbx_description
1 polymer ?
#
loop_
_entity_poly.entity_id
_entity_poly.type
_entity_poly.pdbx_seq_one_letter_code
_entity_poly.pdbx_strand_id
1 'polypeptide(L)'
;DKQWTKQYKVSAIFSGIPTSFHFEEAIPVNDKNGQPIFYNFQETDAIGNLLKWANANEGFNYTGVQAAADDYPTSPSPNGKVGNCVKLTTKSTGELGERLKMYIAAGNLFTGSFKIVIPEVVKATKFGVPFNHIPVSLKGYYKYKAGETFTVAGKPVSGRKDMCDIYGVFYETDANLNSLDGTNIFTDPHIISVARISDAKETDDWTLFNLTFVNKPGKEVDLEKLQNDGYNLAIVFASSVKGDLFEGAVGSTLYIDEVELSYMH
;
A
#
# COMPACT_ATOMS: atom_id res chain seq x y z
N ASP A 1 15.84 -2.02 -58.16
CA ASP A 1 15.15 -1.27 -57.13
C ASP A 1 15.32 -1.96 -55.78
N LYS A 2 16.18 -1.41 -54.92
CA LYS A 2 16.37 -1.87 -53.54
C LYS A 2 15.30 -1.19 -52.67
N GLN A 3 14.23 -1.91 -52.30
CA GLN A 3 13.33 -1.49 -51.28
C GLN A 3 14.01 -1.62 -49.87
N TRP A 4 14.24 -0.51 -49.22
CA TRP A 4 14.66 -0.47 -47.85
C TRP A 4 13.41 -0.50 -46.96
N THR A 5 13.10 -1.67 -46.38
CA THR A 5 12.12 -1.80 -45.30
C THR A 5 12.83 -1.50 -43.98
N LYS A 6 12.59 -0.32 -43.40
CA LYS A 6 12.95 -0.01 -42.03
C LYS A 6 11.95 -0.72 -41.10
N GLN A 7 12.34 -1.78 -40.47
CA GLN A 7 11.56 -2.37 -39.39
C GLN A 7 11.72 -1.48 -38.17
N TYR A 8 10.68 -0.76 -37.82
CA TYR A 8 10.58 -0.14 -36.49
C TYR A 8 10.12 -1.23 -35.52
N LYS A 9 10.95 -1.60 -34.55
CA LYS A 9 10.49 -2.30 -33.37
C LYS A 9 9.63 -1.29 -32.61
N VAL A 10 8.32 -1.36 -32.73
CA VAL A 10 7.43 -0.71 -31.79
C VAL A 10 7.63 -1.48 -30.49
N SER A 11 8.43 -0.94 -29.60
CA SER A 11 8.43 -1.36 -28.20
C SER A 11 6.96 -1.27 -27.75
N ALA A 12 6.45 -2.31 -27.13
CA ALA A 12 5.14 -2.25 -26.50
C ALA A 12 5.09 -0.94 -25.72
N ILE A 13 4.05 -0.14 -25.93
CA ILE A 13 3.81 1.05 -25.12
C ILE A 13 3.71 0.51 -23.72
N PHE A 14 4.71 0.83 -22.88
CA PHE A 14 4.70 0.44 -21.49
C PHE A 14 3.48 1.13 -20.88
N SER A 15 2.51 0.33 -20.45
CA SER A 15 1.40 0.81 -19.66
C SER A 15 1.95 1.04 -18.25
N GLY A 16 2.44 2.26 -18.00
CA GLY A 16 2.87 2.69 -16.68
C GLY A 16 1.72 2.64 -15.67
N ILE A 17 2.04 2.79 -14.41
CA ILE A 17 1.02 3.07 -13.41
C ILE A 17 0.68 4.57 -13.44
N PRO A 18 -0.54 4.98 -13.06
CA PRO A 18 -0.83 6.38 -12.73
C PRO A 18 0.19 6.93 -11.71
N THR A 19 0.45 8.22 -11.76
CA THR A 19 1.36 8.90 -10.84
C THR A 19 0.65 9.91 -9.94
N SER A 20 -0.65 10.08 -10.14
CA SER A 20 -1.55 10.82 -9.26
C SER A 20 -2.65 9.87 -8.80
N PHE A 21 -2.92 9.87 -7.50
CA PHE A 21 -3.85 8.97 -6.85
C PHE A 21 -4.86 9.79 -6.05
N HIS A 22 -6.13 9.74 -6.47
CA HIS A 22 -7.22 10.55 -5.93
C HIS A 22 -8.21 9.74 -5.09
N PHE A 23 -8.12 8.40 -5.14
CA PHE A 23 -8.96 7.44 -4.39
C PHE A 23 -10.47 7.60 -4.58
N GLU A 24 -10.88 8.12 -5.74
CA GLU A 24 -12.30 8.31 -6.10
C GLU A 24 -12.97 6.99 -6.53
N GLU A 25 -12.20 6.04 -7.07
CA GLU A 25 -12.71 4.79 -7.62
C GLU A 25 -12.67 3.66 -6.59
N ALA A 26 -13.69 3.61 -5.72
CA ALA A 26 -13.91 2.50 -4.80
C ALA A 26 -14.82 1.44 -5.45
N ILE A 27 -14.33 0.22 -5.61
CA ILE A 27 -15.02 -0.88 -6.29
C ILE A 27 -15.58 -1.85 -5.24
N PRO A 28 -16.90 -2.02 -5.14
CA PRO A 28 -17.50 -2.94 -4.17
C PRO A 28 -17.20 -4.40 -4.53
N VAL A 29 -16.84 -5.18 -3.53
CA VAL A 29 -16.86 -6.65 -3.56
C VAL A 29 -18.16 -7.09 -2.92
N ASN A 30 -19.02 -7.69 -3.71
CA ASN A 30 -20.39 -8.01 -3.31
C ASN A 30 -20.56 -9.45 -2.85
N ASP A 31 -21.53 -9.66 -1.98
CA ASP A 31 -22.03 -11.00 -1.63
C ASP A 31 -22.90 -11.58 -2.78
N LYS A 32 -23.41 -12.80 -2.57
CA LYS A 32 -24.29 -13.48 -3.52
C LYS A 32 -25.63 -12.77 -3.81
N ASN A 33 -26.00 -11.81 -2.96
CA ASN A 33 -27.24 -11.02 -3.08
C ASN A 33 -26.96 -9.64 -3.72
N GLY A 34 -25.69 -9.35 -4.12
CA GLY A 34 -25.29 -8.09 -4.70
C GLY A 34 -25.07 -6.97 -3.67
N GLN A 35 -24.98 -7.29 -2.37
CA GLN A 35 -24.69 -6.31 -1.33
C GLN A 35 -23.18 -6.20 -1.10
N PRO A 36 -22.62 -4.97 -0.95
CA PRO A 36 -21.21 -4.80 -0.73
C PRO A 36 -20.79 -5.39 0.63
N ILE A 37 -19.72 -6.22 0.59
CA ILE A 37 -19.06 -6.77 1.77
C ILE A 37 -17.94 -5.81 2.17
N PHE A 38 -17.10 -5.40 1.22
CA PHE A 38 -16.02 -4.45 1.39
C PHE A 38 -15.66 -3.80 0.03
N TYR A 39 -14.68 -2.90 0.01
CA TYR A 39 -14.25 -2.21 -1.19
C TYR A 39 -12.78 -2.49 -1.53
N ASN A 40 -12.49 -2.55 -2.83
CA ASN A 40 -11.17 -2.39 -3.41
C ASN A 40 -11.04 -1.00 -4.02
N PHE A 41 -9.82 -0.59 -4.37
CA PHE A 41 -9.55 0.71 -4.97
C PHE A 41 -8.79 0.55 -6.27
N GLN A 42 -9.03 1.45 -7.20
CA GLN A 42 -8.26 1.57 -8.43
C GLN A 42 -8.08 3.03 -8.83
N GLU A 43 -7.06 3.28 -9.62
CA GLU A 43 -6.80 4.57 -10.25
C GLU A 43 -6.66 4.39 -11.74
N THR A 44 -7.25 5.29 -12.51
CA THR A 44 -7.12 5.33 -13.96
C THR A 44 -6.69 6.72 -14.37
N ASP A 45 -5.55 6.86 -15.04
CA ASP A 45 -5.10 8.17 -15.52
C ASP A 45 -5.73 8.55 -16.87
N ALA A 46 -5.48 9.78 -17.32
CA ALA A 46 -6.05 10.34 -18.54
C ALA A 46 -5.65 9.60 -19.83
N ILE A 47 -4.57 8.82 -19.79
CA ILE A 47 -4.09 8.02 -20.95
C ILE A 47 -4.44 6.53 -20.84
N GLY A 48 -5.18 6.14 -19.79
CA GLY A 48 -5.72 4.80 -19.61
C GLY A 48 -4.82 3.84 -18.86
N ASN A 49 -3.73 4.29 -18.19
CA ASN A 49 -3.01 3.46 -17.25
C ASN A 49 -3.91 3.13 -16.06
N LEU A 50 -3.96 1.86 -15.68
CA LEU A 50 -4.77 1.36 -14.59
C LEU A 50 -3.90 0.79 -13.48
N LEU A 51 -4.04 1.31 -12.29
CA LEU A 51 -3.51 0.73 -11.05
C LEU A 51 -4.65 0.17 -10.22
N LYS A 52 -4.58 -1.11 -9.89
CA LYS A 52 -5.44 -1.75 -8.88
C LYS A 52 -4.66 -1.82 -7.57
N TRP A 53 -5.17 -1.13 -6.57
CA TRP A 53 -4.60 -1.19 -5.23
C TRP A 53 -4.97 -2.49 -4.54
N ALA A 54 -4.01 -3.08 -3.83
CA ALA A 54 -4.25 -4.21 -2.94
C ALA A 54 -4.52 -3.73 -1.50
N ASN A 55 -5.26 -4.52 -0.76
CA ASN A 55 -5.52 -4.35 0.67
C ASN A 55 -5.79 -5.70 1.34
N ALA A 56 -5.82 -5.74 2.67
CA ALA A 56 -6.03 -6.96 3.44
C ALA A 56 -7.50 -7.20 3.86
N ASN A 57 -8.48 -6.53 3.25
CA ASN A 57 -9.89 -6.71 3.60
C ASN A 57 -10.38 -8.15 3.44
N GLU A 58 -9.89 -8.89 2.44
CA GLU A 58 -10.22 -10.31 2.28
C GLU A 58 -9.77 -11.12 3.51
N GLY A 59 -8.58 -10.82 4.06
CA GLY A 59 -8.08 -11.42 5.28
C GLY A 59 -8.93 -11.08 6.50
N PHE A 60 -9.37 -9.83 6.62
CA PHE A 60 -10.29 -9.44 7.68
C PHE A 60 -11.65 -10.13 7.52
N ASN A 61 -12.20 -10.21 6.32
CA ASN A 61 -13.45 -10.94 6.05
C ASN A 61 -13.35 -12.42 6.47
N TYR A 62 -12.21 -13.04 6.26
CA TYR A 62 -11.97 -14.44 6.67
C TYR A 62 -12.07 -14.64 8.19
N THR A 63 -11.85 -13.61 9.01
CA THR A 63 -12.00 -13.70 10.47
C THR A 63 -13.44 -13.90 10.91
N GLY A 64 -14.43 -13.62 10.06
CA GLY A 64 -15.86 -13.71 10.35
C GLY A 64 -16.40 -12.55 11.21
N VAL A 65 -15.58 -11.55 11.50
CA VAL A 65 -16.05 -10.32 12.19
C VAL A 65 -17.07 -9.62 11.31
N GLN A 66 -18.25 -9.38 11.88
CA GLN A 66 -19.32 -8.67 11.17
C GLN A 66 -19.06 -7.17 11.19
N ALA A 67 -18.98 -6.56 10.02
CA ALA A 67 -18.81 -5.13 9.83
C ALA A 67 -19.59 -4.66 8.59
N ALA A 68 -20.05 -3.43 8.58
CA ALA A 68 -20.57 -2.81 7.36
C ALA A 68 -19.41 -2.57 6.38
N ALA A 69 -19.67 -2.53 5.08
CA ALA A 69 -18.64 -2.41 4.06
C ALA A 69 -17.76 -1.14 4.21
N ASP A 70 -18.35 -0.05 4.67
CA ASP A 70 -17.68 1.22 4.95
C ASP A 70 -16.97 1.26 6.33
N ASP A 71 -17.09 0.18 7.12
CA ASP A 71 -16.42 -0.02 8.41
C ASP A 71 -15.33 -1.11 8.37
N TYR A 72 -15.00 -1.61 7.19
CA TYR A 72 -13.84 -2.50 7.00
C TYR A 72 -12.52 -1.77 7.26
N PRO A 73 -11.43 -2.51 7.52
CA PRO A 73 -10.10 -1.90 7.75
C PRO A 73 -9.69 -0.93 6.66
N THR A 74 -10.04 -1.19 5.40
CA THR A 74 -9.81 -0.31 4.25
C THR A 74 -11.14 0.00 3.59
N SER A 75 -11.57 1.25 3.60
CA SER A 75 -12.88 1.67 3.10
C SER A 75 -12.84 3.08 2.50
N PRO A 76 -13.77 3.44 1.61
CA PRO A 76 -13.92 4.81 1.13
C PRO A 76 -14.49 5.73 2.22
N SER A 77 -14.19 7.01 2.11
CA SER A 77 -14.79 8.07 2.94
C SER A 77 -15.13 9.28 2.07
N PRO A 78 -16.32 9.89 2.24
CA PRO A 78 -16.72 11.05 1.45
C PRO A 78 -16.08 12.36 1.92
N ASN A 79 -15.24 12.32 2.95
CA ASN A 79 -14.62 13.51 3.56
C ASN A 79 -13.16 13.68 3.10
N GLY A 80 -12.91 13.57 1.78
CA GLY A 80 -11.60 13.75 1.19
C GLY A 80 -11.08 15.18 1.32
N LYS A 81 -9.82 15.37 1.00
CA LYS A 81 -9.23 16.69 0.73
C LYS A 81 -9.92 17.29 -0.49
N VAL A 82 -10.15 16.44 -1.50
CA VAL A 82 -10.98 16.70 -2.68
C VAL A 82 -11.85 15.47 -2.89
N GLY A 83 -13.17 15.61 -3.00
CA GLY A 83 -14.09 14.48 -3.22
C GLY A 83 -14.02 13.39 -2.14
N ASN A 84 -13.77 12.15 -2.56
CA ASN A 84 -13.60 10.99 -1.68
C ASN A 84 -12.12 10.82 -1.29
N CYS A 85 -11.88 9.98 -0.29
CA CYS A 85 -10.54 9.55 0.10
C CYS A 85 -10.57 8.09 0.58
N VAL A 86 -9.40 7.51 0.79
CA VAL A 86 -9.29 6.22 1.48
C VAL A 86 -9.20 6.42 2.98
N LYS A 87 -9.98 5.63 3.73
CA LYS A 87 -9.94 5.52 5.19
C LYS A 87 -9.36 4.16 5.58
N LEU A 88 -8.30 4.16 6.36
CA LEU A 88 -7.61 2.98 6.86
C LEU A 88 -7.77 2.94 8.39
N THR A 89 -8.39 1.88 8.92
CA THR A 89 -8.67 1.78 10.35
C THR A 89 -8.18 0.44 10.90
N THR A 90 -7.45 0.49 12.00
CA THR A 90 -7.04 -0.72 12.72
C THR A 90 -8.25 -1.30 13.47
N LYS A 91 -8.58 -2.55 13.17
CA LYS A 91 -9.74 -3.28 13.71
C LYS A 91 -9.31 -4.47 14.56
N SER A 92 -10.16 -4.87 15.50
CA SER A 92 -10.03 -6.16 16.17
C SER A 92 -10.41 -7.28 15.20
N THR A 93 -9.69 -8.38 15.25
CA THR A 93 -9.94 -9.58 14.43
C THR A 93 -10.86 -10.59 15.11
N GLY A 94 -11.33 -10.28 16.31
CA GLY A 94 -12.22 -11.15 17.08
C GLY A 94 -11.58 -12.48 17.48
N GLU A 95 -12.41 -13.41 17.95
CA GLU A 95 -11.94 -14.69 18.53
C GLU A 95 -11.10 -15.54 17.55
N LEU A 96 -11.47 -15.58 16.27
CA LEU A 96 -10.73 -16.39 15.30
C LEU A 96 -9.33 -15.82 15.07
N GLY A 97 -9.23 -14.48 14.91
CA GLY A 97 -7.94 -13.81 14.78
C GLY A 97 -7.07 -14.00 16.02
N GLU A 98 -7.63 -13.88 17.21
CA GLU A 98 -6.91 -14.12 18.48
C GLU A 98 -6.36 -15.56 18.58
N ARG A 99 -7.15 -16.57 18.19
CA ARG A 99 -6.69 -17.97 18.15
C ARG A 99 -5.52 -18.18 17.19
N LEU A 100 -5.48 -17.39 16.11
CA LEU A 100 -4.40 -17.40 15.11
C LEU A 100 -3.26 -16.44 15.48
N LYS A 101 -3.32 -15.79 16.66
CA LYS A 101 -2.38 -14.76 17.14
C LYS A 101 -2.30 -13.50 16.24
N MET A 102 -3.34 -13.25 15.49
CA MET A 102 -3.55 -12.05 14.67
C MET A 102 -4.54 -11.13 15.40
N TYR A 103 -4.11 -10.46 16.44
CA TYR A 103 -4.99 -9.73 17.38
C TYR A 103 -5.66 -8.51 16.78
N ILE A 104 -5.01 -7.88 15.80
CA ILE A 104 -5.53 -6.73 15.07
C ILE A 104 -5.36 -6.94 13.56
N ALA A 105 -6.18 -6.22 12.79
CA ALA A 105 -6.00 -6.00 11.37
C ALA A 105 -5.81 -4.51 11.14
N ALA A 106 -4.59 -4.08 10.79
CA ALA A 106 -4.34 -2.72 10.38
C ALA A 106 -5.01 -2.46 9.02
N GLY A 107 -5.73 -1.34 8.88
CA GLY A 107 -6.14 -0.85 7.58
C GLY A 107 -4.91 -0.56 6.74
N ASN A 108 -4.87 -1.07 5.52
CA ASN A 108 -3.74 -0.88 4.62
C ASN A 108 -4.20 -0.76 3.17
N LEU A 109 -3.42 -0.03 2.38
CA LEU A 109 -3.59 0.08 0.93
C LEU A 109 -2.19 0.11 0.31
N PHE A 110 -1.94 -0.73 -0.71
CA PHE A 110 -0.60 -0.82 -1.28
C PHE A 110 -0.60 -1.24 -2.75
N THR A 111 0.46 -0.89 -3.46
CA THR A 111 0.73 -1.41 -4.79
C THR A 111 1.26 -2.83 -4.69
N GLY A 112 0.63 -3.76 -5.42
CA GLY A 112 0.98 -5.18 -5.38
C GLY A 112 -0.23 -6.10 -5.36
N SER A 113 -0.17 -7.16 -4.58
CA SER A 113 -1.28 -8.11 -4.43
C SER A 113 -1.39 -8.67 -3.01
N PHE A 114 -2.59 -9.07 -2.64
CA PHE A 114 -2.87 -9.76 -1.39
C PHE A 114 -3.46 -11.15 -1.69
N LYS A 115 -2.94 -12.17 -1.01
CA LYS A 115 -3.50 -13.52 -1.07
C LYS A 115 -3.26 -14.20 0.26
N ILE A 116 -4.32 -14.66 0.90
CA ILE A 116 -4.23 -15.37 2.19
C ILE A 116 -3.33 -16.60 2.04
N VAL A 117 -2.32 -16.70 2.93
CA VAL A 117 -1.38 -17.83 3.03
C VAL A 117 -1.38 -18.31 4.47
N ILE A 118 -1.98 -19.47 4.72
CA ILE A 118 -2.03 -20.07 6.05
C ILE A 118 -0.99 -21.20 6.12
N PRO A 119 -0.14 -21.25 7.14
CA PRO A 119 -0.11 -20.41 8.35
C PRO A 119 0.73 -19.11 8.22
N GLU A 120 1.40 -18.87 7.11
CA GLU A 120 2.36 -17.76 6.93
C GLU A 120 1.67 -16.46 6.52
N VAL A 121 0.75 -15.96 7.37
CA VAL A 121 -0.09 -14.79 7.05
C VAL A 121 0.70 -13.51 6.75
N VAL A 122 1.91 -13.35 7.28
CA VAL A 122 2.80 -12.21 6.99
C VAL A 122 3.25 -12.20 5.53
N LYS A 123 3.28 -13.37 4.87
CA LYS A 123 3.60 -13.52 3.44
C LYS A 123 2.39 -13.35 2.52
N ALA A 124 1.22 -13.05 3.07
CA ALA A 124 0.00 -12.80 2.29
C ALA A 124 0.10 -11.56 1.42
N THR A 125 0.88 -10.57 1.84
CA THR A 125 1.16 -9.35 1.08
C THR A 125 2.32 -9.56 0.11
N LYS A 126 2.13 -9.16 -1.15
CA LYS A 126 3.17 -9.08 -2.16
C LYS A 126 3.27 -7.64 -2.60
N PHE A 127 4.31 -6.95 -2.14
CA PHE A 127 4.50 -5.53 -2.36
C PHE A 127 5.23 -5.24 -3.66
N GLY A 128 4.72 -4.25 -4.38
CA GLY A 128 5.33 -3.70 -5.57
C GLY A 128 4.66 -4.14 -6.88
N VAL A 129 4.75 -3.24 -7.84
CA VAL A 129 4.35 -3.43 -9.23
C VAL A 129 5.51 -2.99 -10.12
N PRO A 130 5.65 -3.50 -11.35
CA PRO A 130 6.70 -3.07 -12.27
C PRO A 130 6.71 -1.56 -12.45
N PHE A 131 7.91 -0.98 -12.39
CA PHE A 131 8.11 0.46 -12.52
C PHE A 131 9.45 0.75 -13.19
N ASN A 132 9.43 1.39 -14.35
CA ASN A 132 10.61 1.60 -15.21
C ASN A 132 11.12 3.05 -15.21
N HIS A 133 10.84 3.78 -14.15
CA HIS A 133 11.35 5.12 -13.90
C HIS A 133 12.04 5.18 -12.55
N ILE A 134 12.84 6.22 -12.30
CA ILE A 134 13.50 6.41 -11.01
C ILE A 134 12.61 7.27 -10.12
N PRO A 135 12.02 6.74 -9.04
CA PRO A 135 11.15 7.52 -8.17
C PRO A 135 11.97 8.58 -7.42
N VAL A 136 11.42 9.79 -7.31
CA VAL A 136 12.06 10.94 -6.66
C VAL A 136 11.38 11.29 -5.35
N SER A 137 10.06 11.45 -5.37
CA SER A 137 9.30 11.78 -4.17
C SER A 137 7.87 11.23 -4.21
N LEU A 138 7.34 10.96 -3.04
CA LEU A 138 5.93 10.66 -2.80
C LEU A 138 5.37 11.75 -1.90
N LYS A 139 4.41 12.52 -2.39
CA LYS A 139 3.75 13.58 -1.61
C LYS A 139 2.24 13.38 -1.63
N GLY A 140 1.54 13.93 -0.65
CA GLY A 140 0.09 13.85 -0.56
C GLY A 140 -0.41 14.41 0.76
N TYR A 141 -1.66 14.16 1.06
CA TYR A 141 -2.27 14.65 2.28
C TYR A 141 -2.77 13.50 3.15
N TYR A 142 -2.64 13.66 4.46
CA TYR A 142 -3.14 12.71 5.43
C TYR A 142 -3.81 13.39 6.62
N LYS A 143 -4.68 12.64 7.30
CA LYS A 143 -5.13 12.88 8.66
C LYS A 143 -4.92 11.59 9.44
N TYR A 144 -4.53 11.69 10.69
CA TYR A 144 -4.29 10.52 11.52
C TYR A 144 -4.71 10.74 12.97
N LYS A 145 -5.32 9.70 13.54
CA LYS A 145 -5.61 9.63 14.96
C LYS A 145 -5.31 8.23 15.47
N ALA A 146 -4.48 8.12 16.51
CA ALA A 146 -4.18 6.85 17.14
C ALA A 146 -5.37 6.37 17.99
N GLY A 147 -5.57 5.06 18.03
CA GLY A 147 -6.47 4.44 18.99
C GLY A 147 -5.94 4.59 20.43
N GLU A 148 -6.82 4.42 21.40
CA GLU A 148 -6.51 4.72 22.81
C GLU A 148 -5.50 3.75 23.44
N THR A 149 -5.59 2.46 23.08
CA THR A 149 -4.82 1.41 23.76
C THR A 149 -3.96 0.63 22.77
N PHE A 150 -2.65 0.84 22.82
CA PHE A 150 -1.69 0.05 22.06
C PHE A 150 -1.56 -1.35 22.65
N THR A 151 -1.60 -2.37 21.80
CA THR A 151 -1.49 -3.77 22.19
C THR A 151 -0.32 -4.47 21.51
N VAL A 152 0.32 -5.39 22.23
CA VAL A 152 1.32 -6.35 21.76
C VAL A 152 0.85 -7.74 22.15
N ALA A 153 0.76 -8.66 21.21
CA ALA A 153 0.22 -10.00 21.45
C ALA A 153 -1.15 -9.97 22.18
N GLY A 154 -2.02 -9.02 21.81
CA GLY A 154 -3.34 -8.82 22.40
C GLY A 154 -3.37 -8.22 23.79
N LYS A 155 -2.20 -7.84 24.36
CA LYS A 155 -2.11 -7.28 25.72
C LYS A 155 -1.80 -5.78 25.66
N PRO A 156 -2.48 -4.94 26.46
CA PRO A 156 -2.20 -3.52 26.53
C PRO A 156 -0.76 -3.23 26.95
N VAL A 157 -0.15 -2.23 26.31
CA VAL A 157 1.19 -1.71 26.66
C VAL A 157 1.05 -0.25 27.08
N SER A 158 1.33 0.00 28.34
CA SER A 158 1.24 1.35 28.92
C SER A 158 2.31 2.29 28.35
N GLY A 159 1.93 3.55 28.11
CA GLY A 159 2.83 4.60 27.64
C GLY A 159 3.27 4.49 26.17
N ARG A 160 2.75 3.52 25.43
CA ARG A 160 2.98 3.39 23.99
C ARG A 160 1.78 3.88 23.20
N LYS A 161 2.03 4.68 22.19
CA LYS A 161 1.02 5.19 21.25
C LYS A 161 1.23 4.58 19.89
N ASP A 162 0.15 4.31 19.18
CA ASP A 162 0.22 3.84 17.80
C ASP A 162 0.61 4.99 16.85
N MET A 163 1.07 4.62 15.67
CA MET A 163 1.49 5.54 14.62
C MET A 163 1.13 4.95 13.26
N CYS A 164 0.71 5.77 12.31
CA CYS A 164 0.54 5.33 10.93
C CYS A 164 1.88 5.15 10.22
N ASP A 165 1.86 4.50 9.08
CA ASP A 165 2.99 4.39 8.17
C ASP A 165 2.61 4.80 6.76
N ILE A 166 3.47 5.58 6.11
CA ILE A 166 3.37 6.02 4.73
C ILE A 166 4.74 5.86 4.11
N TYR A 167 4.88 5.00 3.09
CA TYR A 167 6.18 4.78 2.49
C TYR A 167 6.14 4.33 1.04
N GLY A 168 7.27 4.54 0.35
CA GLY A 168 7.59 3.95 -0.92
C GLY A 168 8.91 3.17 -0.84
N VAL A 169 8.98 2.02 -1.51
CA VAL A 169 10.20 1.21 -1.64
C VAL A 169 10.41 0.87 -3.10
N PHE A 170 11.55 1.27 -3.63
CA PHE A 170 11.98 0.93 -4.99
C PHE A 170 13.07 -0.12 -4.92
N TYR A 171 12.91 -1.23 -5.63
CA TYR A 171 13.79 -2.38 -5.51
C TYR A 171 13.95 -3.13 -6.83
N GLU A 172 15.09 -3.80 -6.98
CA GLU A 172 15.37 -4.71 -8.09
C GLU A 172 14.55 -5.99 -8.00
N THR A 173 14.22 -6.54 -9.15
CA THR A 173 13.66 -7.89 -9.29
C THR A 173 14.64 -8.77 -10.07
N ASP A 174 14.63 -10.07 -9.79
CA ASP A 174 15.41 -11.08 -10.52
C ASP A 174 14.70 -12.45 -10.50
N ALA A 175 15.38 -13.49 -10.96
CA ALA A 175 14.84 -14.85 -10.97
C ALA A 175 14.48 -15.40 -9.58
N ASN A 176 15.03 -14.83 -8.50
CA ASN A 176 14.84 -15.28 -7.12
C ASN A 176 13.88 -14.37 -6.34
N LEU A 177 13.68 -13.13 -6.79
CA LEU A 177 12.85 -12.14 -6.13
C LEU A 177 11.88 -11.43 -7.12
N ASN A 178 10.61 -11.79 -7.08
CA ASN A 178 9.57 -11.11 -7.86
C ASN A 178 8.84 -10.01 -7.06
N SER A 179 8.78 -10.14 -5.74
CA SER A 179 8.11 -9.17 -4.87
C SER A 179 8.64 -9.25 -3.45
N LEU A 180 8.65 -8.13 -2.75
CA LEU A 180 8.84 -8.09 -1.30
C LEU A 180 7.55 -8.47 -0.56
N ASP A 181 7.67 -8.84 0.70
CA ASP A 181 6.54 -9.12 1.59
C ASP A 181 6.73 -8.51 2.98
N GLY A 182 5.81 -8.75 3.91
CA GLY A 182 5.87 -8.18 5.26
C GLY A 182 7.11 -8.56 6.07
N THR A 183 7.85 -9.59 5.65
CA THR A 183 9.07 -10.03 6.36
C THR A 183 10.34 -9.31 5.92
N ASN A 184 10.36 -8.73 4.71
CA ASN A 184 11.59 -8.21 4.10
C ASN A 184 11.50 -6.81 3.48
N ILE A 185 10.34 -6.16 3.52
CA ILE A 185 10.07 -4.86 2.85
C ILE A 185 11.09 -3.75 3.16
N PHE A 186 11.81 -3.80 4.27
CA PHE A 186 12.84 -2.82 4.63
C PHE A 186 14.26 -3.38 4.74
N THR A 187 14.41 -4.70 4.67
CA THR A 187 15.68 -5.39 4.97
C THR A 187 16.29 -6.12 3.79
N ASP A 188 15.52 -6.35 2.72
CA ASP A 188 15.99 -7.09 1.55
C ASP A 188 17.15 -6.36 0.85
N PRO A 189 18.21 -7.09 0.43
CA PRO A 189 19.35 -6.50 -0.26
C PRO A 189 19.04 -5.94 -1.66
N HIS A 190 17.90 -6.29 -2.27
CA HIS A 190 17.49 -5.75 -3.58
C HIS A 190 16.92 -4.32 -3.49
N ILE A 191 16.69 -3.79 -2.28
CA ILE A 191 16.15 -2.44 -2.10
C ILE A 191 17.18 -1.41 -2.58
N ILE A 192 16.75 -0.55 -3.50
CA ILE A 192 17.55 0.56 -4.04
C ILE A 192 17.32 1.82 -3.22
N SER A 193 16.05 2.25 -3.09
CA SER A 193 15.72 3.48 -2.37
C SER A 193 14.43 3.34 -1.58
N VAL A 194 14.32 4.16 -0.54
CA VAL A 194 13.16 4.21 0.36
C VAL A 194 12.77 5.66 0.60
N ALA A 195 11.47 5.93 0.52
CA ALA A 195 10.84 7.14 1.02
C ALA A 195 9.89 6.74 2.14
N ARG A 196 10.05 7.22 3.38
CA ARG A 196 9.19 6.83 4.50
C ARG A 196 8.95 7.98 5.44
N ILE A 197 7.72 8.10 5.93
CA ILE A 197 7.38 9.06 6.97
C ILE A 197 8.10 8.71 8.28
N SER A 198 8.79 9.67 8.88
CA SER A 198 9.55 9.44 10.12
C SER A 198 8.89 10.06 11.35
N ASP A 199 7.98 11.00 11.15
CA ASP A 199 7.34 11.78 12.22
C ASP A 199 5.87 12.04 11.87
N ALA A 200 5.10 10.94 11.72
CA ALA A 200 3.66 11.03 11.53
C ALA A 200 3.01 11.55 12.81
N LYS A 201 2.29 12.67 12.69
CA LYS A 201 1.61 13.30 13.83
C LYS A 201 0.12 13.04 13.75
N GLU A 202 -0.53 12.98 14.92
CA GLU A 202 -1.97 13.08 14.98
C GLU A 202 -2.40 14.46 14.51
N THR A 203 -3.38 14.49 13.62
CA THR A 203 -3.94 15.72 13.08
C THR A 203 -5.38 15.50 12.63
N ASP A 204 -6.26 16.43 12.96
CA ASP A 204 -7.63 16.46 12.47
C ASP A 204 -7.74 17.21 11.13
N ASP A 205 -6.71 17.97 10.77
CA ASP A 205 -6.64 18.71 9.51
C ASP A 205 -5.80 17.95 8.47
N TRP A 206 -6.16 18.11 7.20
CA TRP A 206 -5.38 17.59 6.08
C TRP A 206 -3.96 18.16 6.08
N THR A 207 -2.99 17.31 6.38
CA THR A 207 -1.58 17.65 6.54
C THR A 207 -0.77 17.10 5.38
N LEU A 208 0.05 17.95 4.77
CA LEU A 208 0.93 17.55 3.67
C LEU A 208 2.06 16.64 4.20
N PHE A 209 2.28 15.52 3.53
CA PHE A 209 3.54 14.80 3.58
C PHE A 209 4.29 14.94 2.25
N ASN A 210 5.61 14.97 2.32
CA ASN A 210 6.48 14.98 1.13
C ASN A 210 7.75 14.18 1.46
N LEU A 211 7.82 12.97 0.91
CA LEU A 211 8.82 11.97 1.22
C LEU A 211 9.76 11.80 0.03
N THR A 212 11.04 12.09 0.23
CA THR A 212 12.07 11.90 -0.80
C THR A 212 12.57 10.45 -0.78
N PHE A 213 12.70 9.84 -1.95
CA PHE A 213 13.37 8.55 -2.09
C PHE A 213 14.88 8.72 -1.89
N VAL A 214 15.41 8.03 -0.88
CA VAL A 214 16.83 8.04 -0.54
C VAL A 214 17.43 6.68 -0.82
N ASN A 215 18.50 6.65 -1.64
CA ASN A 215 19.16 5.39 -1.95
C ASN A 215 19.80 4.78 -0.71
N LYS A 216 19.71 3.47 -0.61
CA LYS A 216 20.51 2.70 0.37
C LYS A 216 22.00 2.88 0.05
N PRO A 217 22.89 2.84 1.05
CA PRO A 217 24.32 2.98 0.83
C PRO A 217 24.87 2.02 -0.22
N GLY A 218 25.57 2.55 -1.22
CA GLY A 218 26.17 1.78 -2.30
C GLY A 218 25.20 1.22 -3.35
N LYS A 219 23.93 1.67 -3.33
CA LYS A 219 22.91 1.28 -4.33
C LYS A 219 22.78 2.34 -5.40
N GLU A 220 22.79 1.89 -6.65
CA GLU A 220 22.57 2.69 -7.85
C GLU A 220 21.57 1.97 -8.76
N VAL A 221 20.94 2.70 -9.65
CA VAL A 221 20.00 2.14 -10.63
C VAL A 221 20.77 1.75 -11.88
N ASP A 222 20.63 0.51 -12.30
CA ASP A 222 21.07 0.04 -13.60
C ASP A 222 20.01 0.43 -14.65
N LEU A 223 20.39 1.33 -15.57
CA LEU A 223 19.48 1.87 -16.58
C LEU A 223 19.06 0.83 -17.62
N GLU A 224 19.90 -0.12 -17.94
CA GLU A 224 19.54 -1.21 -18.87
C GLU A 224 18.49 -2.13 -18.21
N LYS A 225 18.71 -2.49 -16.96
CA LYS A 225 17.75 -3.27 -16.17
C LYS A 225 16.43 -2.53 -15.98
N LEU A 226 16.48 -1.21 -15.76
CA LEU A 226 15.30 -0.34 -15.62
C LEU A 226 14.44 -0.37 -16.89
N GLN A 227 15.05 -0.29 -18.07
CA GLN A 227 14.37 -0.35 -19.36
C GLN A 227 13.80 -1.72 -19.69
N ASN A 228 14.23 -2.77 -19.01
CA ASN A 228 13.77 -4.15 -19.18
C ASN A 228 12.86 -4.62 -18.03
N ASP A 229 12.15 -3.69 -17.36
CA ASP A 229 11.20 -3.95 -16.27
C ASP A 229 11.81 -4.73 -15.09
N GLY A 230 13.09 -4.54 -14.85
CA GLY A 230 13.83 -5.22 -13.77
C GLY A 230 13.69 -4.57 -12.39
N TYR A 231 12.71 -3.68 -12.21
CA TYR A 231 12.45 -2.99 -10.94
C TYR A 231 10.95 -2.95 -10.63
N ASN A 232 10.66 -2.97 -9.34
CA ASN A 232 9.31 -2.75 -8.81
C ASN A 232 9.29 -1.55 -7.87
N LEU A 233 8.11 -0.90 -7.79
CA LEU A 233 7.79 0.13 -6.83
C LEU A 233 6.64 -0.32 -5.93
N ALA A 234 6.91 -0.38 -4.63
CA ALA A 234 5.91 -0.51 -3.60
C ALA A 234 5.56 0.87 -3.04
N ILE A 235 4.27 1.21 -2.99
CA ILE A 235 3.72 2.34 -2.25
C ILE A 235 2.76 1.75 -1.24
N VAL A 236 2.89 2.14 0.03
CA VAL A 236 2.13 1.53 1.13
C VAL A 236 1.64 2.59 2.11
N PHE A 237 0.38 2.48 2.47
CA PHE A 237 -0.27 3.24 3.54
C PHE A 237 -0.82 2.26 4.57
N ALA A 238 -0.58 2.51 5.86
CA ALA A 238 -1.07 1.65 6.95
C ALA A 238 -1.49 2.45 8.17
N SER A 239 -2.60 2.08 8.79
CA SER A 239 -3.10 2.74 10.00
C SER A 239 -2.31 2.43 11.27
N SER A 240 -1.49 1.36 11.26
CA SER A 240 -0.60 0.97 12.36
C SER A 240 0.76 0.57 11.82
N VAL A 241 1.82 1.22 12.28
CA VAL A 241 3.22 1.03 11.83
C VAL A 241 3.76 -0.38 12.09
N LYS A 242 3.18 -1.09 13.05
CA LYS A 242 3.50 -2.48 13.42
C LYS A 242 2.36 -3.46 13.07
N GLY A 243 1.51 -3.07 12.13
CA GLY A 243 0.40 -3.89 11.68
C GLY A 243 0.80 -5.24 11.11
N ASP A 244 1.98 -5.34 10.50
CA ASP A 244 2.61 -6.57 10.01
C ASP A 244 2.93 -7.58 11.14
N LEU A 245 3.14 -7.09 12.36
CA LEU A 245 3.34 -7.89 13.57
C LEU A 245 2.05 -8.08 14.39
N PHE A 246 0.90 -7.62 13.87
CA PHE A 246 -0.37 -7.60 14.59
C PHE A 246 -0.32 -6.82 15.91
N GLU A 247 0.54 -5.80 15.96
CA GLU A 247 0.68 -4.85 17.05
C GLU A 247 0.13 -3.48 16.64
N GLY A 248 -0.63 -2.84 17.51
CA GLY A 248 -1.23 -1.54 17.25
C GLY A 248 -2.38 -1.24 18.18
N ALA A 249 -3.09 -0.16 17.93
CA ALA A 249 -4.26 0.23 18.70
C ALA A 249 -5.54 0.14 17.85
N VAL A 250 -6.51 -0.64 18.30
CA VAL A 250 -7.84 -0.67 17.67
C VAL A 250 -8.42 0.74 17.65
N GLY A 251 -8.92 1.17 16.49
CA GLY A 251 -9.43 2.52 16.28
C GLY A 251 -8.40 3.51 15.72
N SER A 252 -7.10 3.13 15.62
CA SER A 252 -6.12 3.95 14.86
C SER A 252 -6.63 4.15 13.45
N THR A 253 -6.78 5.41 13.02
CA THR A 253 -7.40 5.74 11.73
C THR A 253 -6.53 6.71 10.95
N LEU A 254 -6.19 6.32 9.74
CA LEU A 254 -5.45 7.10 8.75
C LEU A 254 -6.37 7.40 7.56
N TYR A 255 -6.47 8.66 7.18
CA TYR A 255 -7.05 9.09 5.92
C TYR A 255 -5.93 9.52 4.99
N ILE A 256 -6.00 9.13 3.73
CA ILE A 256 -5.04 9.50 2.67
C ILE A 256 -5.81 10.03 1.48
N ASP A 257 -5.28 11.10 0.88
CA ASP A 257 -5.84 11.71 -0.31
C ASP A 257 -4.82 12.52 -1.11
N GLU A 258 -5.13 12.75 -2.41
CA GLU A 258 -4.35 13.60 -3.33
C GLU A 258 -2.85 13.29 -3.31
N VAL A 259 -2.52 12.02 -3.55
CA VAL A 259 -1.14 11.54 -3.56
C VAL A 259 -0.54 11.68 -4.96
N GLU A 260 0.71 12.13 -5.02
CA GLU A 260 1.47 12.29 -6.26
C GLU A 260 2.85 11.66 -6.13
N LEU A 261 3.21 10.86 -7.13
CA LEU A 261 4.53 10.27 -7.31
C LEU A 261 5.32 11.06 -8.35
N SER A 262 6.43 11.66 -7.93
CA SER A 262 7.39 12.29 -8.87
C SER A 262 8.51 11.32 -9.22
N TYR A 263 8.97 11.34 -10.46
CA TYR A 263 10.01 10.44 -10.97
C TYR A 263 10.87 11.10 -12.05
N MET A 264 12.01 10.50 -12.37
CA MET A 264 12.88 10.81 -13.50
C MET A 264 12.81 9.69 -14.53
N HIS A 265 12.95 10.08 -15.81
CA HIS A 265 13.06 9.15 -16.94
C HIS A 265 14.46 8.59 -17.10
#